data_7e0b3e16a6c46fa166d8792550ad007f
#
_entry.id   7e0b3e16a6c46fa166d8792550ad007f
#
_cell.length_a   1.000
_cell.length_b   1.000
_cell.length_c   1.000
_cell.angle_alpha   90.00
_cell.angle_beta   90.00
_cell.angle_gamma   90.00
#
_symmetry.space_group_name_H-M   'P 1'
#
loop_
_entity.id
_entity.type
_entity.pdbx_description
1 polymer ?
#
loop_
_entity_poly.entity_id
_entity_poly.type
_entity_poly.pdbx_seq_one_letter_code
_entity_poly.pdbx_strand_id
1 'polypeptide(L)'
;MVPEDEGERMAEIVLKPPRNHVVARMVSLIVHPILLPLLTLGVLTNLAPGGSLTSAVRWAGIGLVVSAAPIAVLVLVQVARGRWTDTDVSVRRQRYLLYPFGIACLLACAIVLAAMRAPRIAVQATLAAVAANILNGLINLRYKVSAHATTAALCAVVLWRGLPSPDSTFWGGAVSVAALLVGWSRVALGRHTTGQVVLGWAVGVATGIAAVLVPWSLAL
;
A
#
# COMPACT_ATOMS: atom_id res chain seq x y z
N MET A 1 27.95 -33.50 -13.81
CA MET A 1 28.70 -32.33 -13.26
C MET A 1 28.38 -31.19 -14.22
N VAL A 2 27.39 -30.33 -13.87
CA VAL A 2 27.05 -29.15 -14.66
C VAL A 2 28.17 -28.15 -14.38
N PRO A 3 28.79 -27.53 -15.41
CA PRO A 3 29.82 -26.54 -15.22
C PRO A 3 29.27 -25.38 -14.37
N GLU A 4 30.01 -24.93 -13.37
CA GLU A 4 29.64 -23.78 -12.48
C GLU A 4 29.31 -22.52 -13.29
N ASP A 5 29.92 -22.36 -14.47
CA ASP A 5 29.67 -21.26 -15.42
C ASP A 5 28.25 -21.25 -16.01
N GLU A 6 27.58 -22.38 -16.18
CA GLU A 6 26.18 -22.42 -16.65
C GLU A 6 25.20 -22.01 -15.54
N GLY A 7 25.50 -22.36 -14.30
CA GLY A 7 24.68 -21.93 -13.14
C GLY A 7 24.75 -20.42 -12.90
N GLU A 8 25.93 -19.83 -13.01
CA GLU A 8 26.12 -18.39 -12.89
C GLU A 8 25.49 -17.63 -14.08
N ARG A 9 25.62 -18.13 -15.32
CA ARG A 9 24.98 -17.54 -16.51
C ARG A 9 23.46 -17.62 -16.43
N MET A 10 22.89 -18.72 -15.96
CA MET A 10 21.44 -18.84 -15.75
C MET A 10 20.95 -17.90 -14.63
N ALA A 11 21.72 -17.76 -13.54
CA ALA A 11 21.43 -16.80 -12.49
C ALA A 11 21.51 -15.34 -13.00
N GLU A 12 22.49 -15.02 -13.85
CA GLU A 12 22.65 -13.69 -14.44
C GLU A 12 21.55 -13.37 -15.46
N ILE A 13 21.07 -14.36 -16.23
CA ILE A 13 19.91 -14.20 -17.14
C ILE A 13 18.62 -13.95 -16.35
N VAL A 14 18.43 -14.60 -15.19
CA VAL A 14 17.26 -14.41 -14.32
C VAL A 14 17.30 -13.09 -13.57
N LEU A 15 18.51 -12.54 -13.30
CA LEU A 15 18.70 -11.30 -12.53
C LEU A 15 18.85 -10.05 -13.39
N LYS A 16 18.97 -10.15 -14.71
CA LYS A 16 19.07 -8.98 -15.56
C LYS A 16 17.69 -8.36 -15.74
N PRO A 17 17.39 -7.19 -15.13
CA PRO A 17 16.10 -6.54 -15.37
C PRO A 17 16.05 -6.21 -16.88
N PRO A 18 14.93 -6.51 -17.56
CA PRO A 18 14.78 -6.18 -18.98
C PRO A 18 15.01 -4.69 -19.18
N ARG A 19 15.85 -4.38 -20.16
CA ARG A 19 16.33 -3.05 -20.52
C ARG A 19 15.22 -2.15 -20.99
N ASN A 20 14.43 -1.49 -20.42
CA ASN A 20 13.45 -0.44 -20.76
C ASN A 20 12.10 -0.59 -20.06
N HIS A 21 12.11 -0.48 -18.73
CA HIS A 21 10.85 -0.32 -18.03
C HIS A 21 10.74 1.06 -17.35
N VAL A 22 11.09 2.13 -18.09
CA VAL A 22 10.91 3.50 -17.60
C VAL A 22 9.43 3.69 -17.20
N VAL A 23 8.50 3.28 -18.05
CA VAL A 23 7.05 3.37 -17.78
C VAL A 23 6.68 2.56 -16.54
N ALA A 24 7.13 1.30 -16.42
CA ALA A 24 6.85 0.48 -15.26
C ALA A 24 7.41 1.09 -13.97
N ARG A 25 8.60 1.67 -14.05
CA ARG A 25 9.23 2.37 -12.92
C ARG A 25 8.43 3.62 -12.52
N MET A 26 8.00 4.43 -13.49
CA MET A 26 7.15 5.60 -13.25
C MET A 26 5.82 5.22 -12.62
N VAL A 27 5.14 4.19 -13.15
CA VAL A 27 3.89 3.67 -12.57
C VAL A 27 4.10 3.24 -11.11
N SER A 28 5.18 2.49 -10.82
CA SER A 28 5.49 2.04 -9.47
C SER A 28 5.80 3.18 -8.50
N LEU A 29 6.37 4.31 -8.99
CA LEU A 29 6.64 5.50 -8.19
C LEU A 29 5.38 6.32 -7.93
N ILE A 30 4.52 6.50 -8.94
CA ILE A 30 3.27 7.26 -8.81
C ILE A 30 2.28 6.50 -7.91
N VAL A 31 2.10 5.20 -8.17
CA VAL A 31 1.21 4.32 -7.38
C VAL A 31 1.99 3.72 -6.21
N HIS A 32 2.66 4.60 -5.44
CA HIS A 32 3.49 4.17 -4.31
C HIS A 32 2.63 3.87 -3.08
N PRO A 33 2.93 2.81 -2.30
CA PRO A 33 2.13 2.41 -1.13
C PRO A 33 2.13 3.44 0.02
N ILE A 34 2.97 4.46 -0.04
CA ILE A 34 2.94 5.60 0.89
C ILE A 34 2.09 6.74 0.32
N LEU A 35 2.21 7.04 -0.97
CA LEU A 35 1.56 8.22 -1.57
C LEU A 35 0.07 7.97 -1.84
N LEU A 36 -0.27 6.80 -2.38
CA LEU A 36 -1.65 6.50 -2.77
C LEU A 36 -2.64 6.52 -1.59
N PRO A 37 -2.33 5.98 -0.39
CA PRO A 37 -3.21 6.10 0.77
C PRO A 37 -3.42 7.55 1.22
N LEU A 38 -2.40 8.40 1.14
CA LEU A 38 -2.51 9.82 1.49
C LEU A 38 -3.46 10.55 0.54
N LEU A 39 -3.33 10.30 -0.77
CA LEU A 39 -4.24 10.82 -1.78
C LEU A 39 -5.67 10.30 -1.54
N THR A 40 -5.81 9.01 -1.29
CA THR A 40 -7.11 8.40 -0.97
C THR A 40 -7.75 9.03 0.24
N LEU A 41 -7.00 9.24 1.32
CA LEU A 41 -7.47 9.91 2.53
C LEU A 41 -7.90 11.36 2.24
N GLY A 42 -7.12 12.08 1.44
CA GLY A 42 -7.47 13.44 1.00
C GLY A 42 -8.78 13.46 0.19
N VAL A 43 -8.93 12.59 -0.80
CA VAL A 43 -10.15 12.50 -1.63
C VAL A 43 -11.36 12.14 -0.78
N LEU A 44 -11.27 11.12 0.07
CA LEU A 44 -12.36 10.70 0.96
C LEU A 44 -12.84 11.84 1.88
N THR A 45 -11.89 12.59 2.44
CA THR A 45 -12.22 13.66 3.41
C THR A 45 -12.60 14.97 2.75
N ASN A 46 -12.21 15.20 1.49
CA ASN A 46 -12.69 16.33 0.68
C ASN A 46 -14.14 16.13 0.23
N LEU A 47 -14.48 14.90 -0.19
CA LEU A 47 -15.79 14.56 -0.77
C LEU A 47 -16.78 14.01 0.27
N ALA A 48 -16.36 13.85 1.53
CA ALA A 48 -17.27 13.50 2.63
C ALA A 48 -18.28 14.62 2.88
N PRO A 49 -19.48 14.34 3.42
CA PRO A 49 -20.42 15.37 3.85
C PRO A 49 -19.75 16.40 4.76
N GLY A 50 -19.83 17.69 4.38
CA GLY A 50 -19.12 18.78 5.07
C GLY A 50 -17.61 18.83 4.81
N GLY A 51 -17.11 18.05 3.86
CA GLY A 51 -15.71 18.05 3.47
C GLY A 51 -15.28 19.31 2.73
N SER A 52 -13.98 19.52 2.66
CA SER A 52 -13.36 20.66 1.97
C SER A 52 -11.90 20.35 1.66
N LEU A 53 -11.28 21.16 0.80
CA LEU A 53 -9.85 21.06 0.53
C LEU A 53 -9.02 21.21 1.83
N THR A 54 -9.43 22.10 2.74
CA THR A 54 -8.79 22.24 4.05
C THR A 54 -8.88 20.95 4.87
N SER A 55 -10.04 20.28 4.84
CA SER A 55 -10.23 18.98 5.46
C SER A 55 -9.31 17.93 4.85
N ALA A 56 -9.23 17.87 3.52
CA ALA A 56 -8.34 16.96 2.80
C ALA A 56 -6.87 17.16 3.20
N VAL A 57 -6.39 18.38 3.17
CA VAL A 57 -4.99 18.71 3.54
C VAL A 57 -4.71 18.37 5.00
N ARG A 58 -5.65 18.72 5.91
CA ARG A 58 -5.52 18.40 7.34
C ARG A 58 -5.37 16.90 7.58
N TRP A 59 -6.30 16.10 7.07
CA TRP A 59 -6.32 14.66 7.38
C TRP A 59 -5.24 13.87 6.64
N ALA A 60 -4.96 14.22 5.38
CA ALA A 60 -3.80 13.67 4.67
C ALA A 60 -2.47 14.08 5.33
N GLY A 61 -2.37 15.32 5.83
CA GLY A 61 -1.20 15.81 6.58
C GLY A 61 -0.97 15.04 7.87
N ILE A 62 -2.04 14.74 8.65
CA ILE A 62 -1.95 13.89 9.84
C ILE A 62 -1.49 12.47 9.44
N GLY A 63 -2.07 11.89 8.39
CA GLY A 63 -1.65 10.60 7.86
C GLY A 63 -0.17 10.59 7.45
N LEU A 64 0.29 11.67 6.81
CA LEU A 64 1.70 11.84 6.44
C LEU A 64 2.60 11.83 7.68
N VAL A 65 2.31 12.68 8.66
CA VAL A 65 3.19 12.89 9.83
C VAL A 65 3.18 11.68 10.76
N VAL A 66 2.00 11.09 11.00
CA VAL A 66 1.86 10.04 12.03
C VAL A 66 2.18 8.65 11.47
N SER A 67 1.94 8.39 10.17
CA SER A 67 2.19 7.05 9.62
C SER A 67 3.20 7.03 8.48
N ALA A 68 2.98 7.80 7.43
CA ALA A 68 3.76 7.70 6.20
C ALA A 68 5.22 8.14 6.37
N ALA A 69 5.47 9.29 7.01
CA ALA A 69 6.82 9.81 7.23
C ALA A 69 7.67 8.92 8.16
N PRO A 70 7.18 8.44 9.32
CA PRO A 70 7.96 7.50 10.13
C PRO A 70 8.33 6.22 9.39
N ILE A 71 7.40 5.64 8.61
CA ILE A 71 7.68 4.45 7.80
C ILE A 71 8.74 4.76 6.73
N ALA A 72 8.63 5.89 6.04
CA ALA A 72 9.61 6.31 5.04
C ALA A 72 10.99 6.55 5.68
N VAL A 73 11.05 7.22 6.84
CA VAL A 73 12.29 7.45 7.58
C VAL A 73 12.94 6.13 7.98
N LEU A 74 12.16 5.17 8.51
CA LEU A 74 12.69 3.84 8.83
C LEU A 74 13.35 3.21 7.60
N VAL A 75 12.65 3.19 6.45
CA VAL A 75 13.17 2.59 5.20
C VAL A 75 14.46 3.28 4.78
N LEU A 76 14.45 4.62 4.71
CA LEU A 76 15.61 5.40 4.28
C LEU A 76 16.82 5.21 5.20
N VAL A 77 16.61 5.21 6.51
CA VAL A 77 17.69 4.99 7.50
C VAL A 77 18.27 3.58 7.39
N GLN A 78 17.43 2.57 7.19
CA GLN A 78 17.90 1.18 7.05
C GLN A 78 18.67 0.97 5.74
N VAL A 79 18.26 1.61 4.66
CA VAL A 79 18.99 1.59 3.38
C VAL A 79 20.28 2.37 3.49
N ALA A 80 20.27 3.59 4.05
CA ALA A 80 21.47 4.41 4.22
C ALA A 80 22.53 3.74 5.11
N ARG A 81 22.10 2.92 6.09
CA ARG A 81 23.00 2.13 6.96
C ARG A 81 23.45 0.80 6.33
N GLY A 82 23.08 0.53 5.07
CA GLY A 82 23.40 -0.73 4.39
C GLY A 82 22.73 -1.98 4.96
N ARG A 83 21.71 -1.81 5.85
CA ARG A 83 21.00 -2.93 6.46
C ARG A 83 19.89 -3.47 5.54
N TRP A 84 19.35 -2.62 4.66
CA TRP A 84 18.36 -2.99 3.64
C TRP A 84 18.92 -2.72 2.25
N THR A 85 18.56 -3.58 1.30
CA THR A 85 19.10 -3.58 -0.06
C THR A 85 18.56 -2.45 -0.93
N ASP A 86 17.30 -2.09 -0.72
CA ASP A 86 16.61 -1.08 -1.54
C ASP A 86 15.39 -0.51 -0.80
N THR A 87 14.89 0.63 -1.29
CA THR A 87 13.72 1.31 -0.72
C THR A 87 12.40 0.57 -0.93
N ASP A 88 12.33 -0.36 -1.87
CA ASP A 88 11.17 -1.24 -2.09
C ASP A 88 11.10 -2.38 -1.06
N VAL A 89 12.15 -2.52 -0.22
CA VAL A 89 12.32 -3.60 0.74
C VAL A 89 12.06 -4.96 0.07
N SER A 90 12.80 -5.21 -1.02
CA SER A 90 12.60 -6.37 -1.90
C SER A 90 12.88 -7.70 -1.22
N VAL A 91 13.78 -7.73 -0.24
CA VAL A 91 14.14 -8.92 0.53
C VAL A 91 13.11 -9.22 1.61
N ARG A 92 12.51 -10.42 1.57
CA ARG A 92 11.44 -10.84 2.48
C ARG A 92 11.78 -10.68 3.97
N ARG A 93 13.00 -11.04 4.38
CA ARG A 93 13.44 -10.96 5.79
C ARG A 93 13.49 -9.53 6.32
N GLN A 94 13.81 -8.56 5.48
CA GLN A 94 13.87 -7.15 5.86
C GLN A 94 12.47 -6.61 6.24
N ARG A 95 11.40 -7.21 5.72
CA ARG A 95 10.01 -6.87 6.01
C ARG A 95 9.53 -7.31 7.39
N TYR A 96 10.30 -8.14 8.11
CA TYR A 96 9.95 -8.56 9.48
C TYR A 96 9.96 -7.38 10.47
N LEU A 97 10.77 -6.36 10.21
CA LEU A 97 10.72 -5.11 10.97
C LEU A 97 9.69 -4.13 10.39
N LEU A 98 9.56 -4.09 9.04
CA LEU A 98 8.69 -3.13 8.36
C LEU A 98 7.22 -3.30 8.75
N TYR A 99 6.70 -4.54 8.77
CA TYR A 99 5.27 -4.77 9.05
C TYR A 99 4.88 -4.41 10.49
N PRO A 100 5.56 -4.87 11.55
CA PRO A 100 5.21 -4.48 12.91
C PRO A 100 5.31 -2.97 13.14
N PHE A 101 6.35 -2.33 12.61
CA PHE A 101 6.53 -0.88 12.70
C PHE A 101 5.42 -0.14 11.94
N GLY A 102 5.10 -0.57 10.72
CA GLY A 102 4.02 0.01 9.91
C GLY A 102 2.65 -0.16 10.58
N ILE A 103 2.37 -1.31 11.19
CA ILE A 103 1.15 -1.55 11.96
C ILE A 103 1.06 -0.58 13.14
N ALA A 104 2.14 -0.40 13.91
CA ALA A 104 2.17 0.54 15.03
C ALA A 104 1.89 1.99 14.58
N CYS A 105 2.53 2.44 13.49
CA CYS A 105 2.31 3.78 12.93
C CYS A 105 0.87 3.97 12.42
N LEU A 106 0.30 2.97 11.74
CA LEU A 106 -1.08 3.03 11.25
C LEU A 106 -2.12 2.99 12.39
N LEU A 107 -1.87 2.20 13.43
CA LEU A 107 -2.71 2.20 14.64
C LEU A 107 -2.66 3.55 15.35
N ALA A 108 -1.47 4.12 15.53
CA ALA A 108 -1.32 5.46 16.07
C ALA A 108 -2.08 6.49 15.23
N CYS A 109 -1.99 6.41 13.90
CA CYS A 109 -2.74 7.27 13.00
C CYS A 109 -4.25 7.10 13.16
N ALA A 110 -4.77 5.86 13.22
CA ALA A 110 -6.20 5.61 13.43
C ALA A 110 -6.69 6.18 14.77
N ILE A 111 -5.91 6.03 15.84
CA ILE A 111 -6.23 6.60 17.17
C ILE A 111 -6.26 8.13 17.10
N VAL A 112 -5.27 8.77 16.49
CA VAL A 112 -5.23 10.24 16.34
C VAL A 112 -6.41 10.73 15.51
N LEU A 113 -6.71 10.09 14.37
CA LEU A 113 -7.85 10.44 13.53
C LEU A 113 -9.18 10.34 14.32
N ALA A 114 -9.38 9.26 15.07
CA ALA A 114 -10.57 9.06 15.90
C ALA A 114 -10.66 10.10 17.02
N ALA A 115 -9.58 10.35 17.77
CA ALA A 115 -9.54 11.34 18.84
C ALA A 115 -9.79 12.77 18.35
N MET A 116 -9.35 13.09 17.13
CA MET A 116 -9.57 14.38 16.48
C MET A 116 -10.94 14.46 15.76
N ARG A 117 -11.79 13.44 15.89
CA ARG A 117 -13.11 13.36 15.25
C ARG A 117 -13.04 13.50 13.71
N ALA A 118 -12.08 12.83 13.08
CA ALA A 118 -12.01 12.73 11.62
C ALA A 118 -13.28 12.07 11.07
N PRO A 119 -13.62 12.30 9.78
CA PRO A 119 -14.70 11.57 9.13
C PRO A 119 -14.54 10.06 9.32
N ARG A 120 -15.62 9.36 9.66
CA ARG A 120 -15.59 7.91 9.97
C ARG A 120 -14.89 7.09 8.91
N ILE A 121 -15.13 7.43 7.64
CA ILE A 121 -14.50 6.74 6.50
C ILE A 121 -12.96 6.85 6.54
N ALA A 122 -12.39 7.93 7.05
CA ALA A 122 -10.94 8.10 7.18
C ALA A 122 -10.37 7.13 8.23
N VAL A 123 -11.04 6.99 9.36
CA VAL A 123 -10.65 6.03 10.41
C VAL A 123 -10.81 4.61 9.90
N GLN A 124 -11.92 4.28 9.22
CA GLN A 124 -12.18 2.97 8.62
C GLN A 124 -11.11 2.59 7.60
N ALA A 125 -10.77 3.48 6.67
CA ALA A 125 -9.74 3.26 5.68
C ALA A 125 -8.37 2.98 6.32
N THR A 126 -8.04 3.71 7.39
CA THR A 126 -6.79 3.52 8.13
C THR A 126 -6.77 2.17 8.87
N LEU A 127 -7.88 1.76 9.49
CA LEU A 127 -7.99 0.45 10.14
C LEU A 127 -7.98 -0.69 9.10
N ALA A 128 -8.54 -0.50 7.91
CA ALA A 128 -8.39 -1.44 6.82
C ALA A 128 -6.91 -1.60 6.40
N ALA A 129 -6.16 -0.51 6.37
CA ALA A 129 -4.72 -0.56 6.11
C ALA A 129 -3.95 -1.29 7.23
N VAL A 130 -4.36 -1.15 8.50
CA VAL A 130 -3.83 -1.96 9.61
C VAL A 130 -4.08 -3.44 9.36
N ALA A 131 -5.32 -3.83 9.07
CA ALA A 131 -5.68 -5.22 8.81
C ALA A 131 -4.91 -5.79 7.61
N ALA A 132 -4.78 -5.02 6.51
CA ALA A 132 -4.00 -5.39 5.35
C ALA A 132 -2.51 -5.61 5.68
N ASN A 133 -1.92 -4.75 6.52
CA ASN A 133 -0.53 -4.90 6.95
C ASN A 133 -0.33 -6.11 7.87
N ILE A 134 -1.29 -6.41 8.76
CA ILE A 134 -1.27 -7.63 9.59
C ILE A 134 -1.30 -8.86 8.67
N LEU A 135 -2.25 -8.95 7.75
CA LEU A 135 -2.35 -10.08 6.82
C LEU A 135 -1.10 -10.21 5.94
N ASN A 136 -0.62 -9.11 5.37
CA ASN A 136 0.62 -9.11 4.59
C ASN A 136 1.82 -9.56 5.44
N GLY A 137 1.91 -9.13 6.70
CA GLY A 137 2.94 -9.55 7.63
C GLY A 137 2.89 -11.05 7.94
N LEU A 138 1.71 -11.59 8.22
CA LEU A 138 1.50 -13.02 8.45
C LEU A 138 1.84 -13.85 7.21
N ILE A 139 1.35 -13.45 6.05
CA ILE A 139 1.68 -14.11 4.77
C ILE A 139 3.19 -14.05 4.53
N ASN A 140 3.82 -12.90 4.82
CA ASN A 140 5.25 -12.69 4.59
C ASN A 140 6.13 -13.63 5.43
N LEU A 141 5.61 -14.28 6.47
CA LEU A 141 6.37 -15.29 7.23
C LEU A 141 6.77 -16.46 6.34
N ARG A 142 5.95 -16.82 5.34
CA ARG A 142 6.18 -17.98 4.46
C ARG A 142 6.21 -17.63 2.97
N TYR A 143 5.43 -16.65 2.54
CA TYR A 143 5.28 -16.31 1.13
C TYR A 143 5.34 -14.79 0.91
N LYS A 144 6.08 -14.33 -0.10
CA LYS A 144 6.20 -12.91 -0.42
C LYS A 144 4.90 -12.40 -1.06
N VAL A 145 4.37 -11.27 -0.58
CA VAL A 145 3.19 -10.60 -1.14
C VAL A 145 3.55 -9.18 -1.61
N SER A 146 2.82 -8.67 -2.61
CA SER A 146 3.06 -7.33 -3.15
C SER A 146 2.30 -6.27 -2.34
N ALA A 147 3.01 -5.51 -1.50
CA ALA A 147 2.44 -4.40 -0.75
C ALA A 147 1.84 -3.30 -1.66
N HIS A 148 2.46 -3.01 -2.80
CA HIS A 148 1.92 -2.07 -3.79
C HIS A 148 0.55 -2.51 -4.31
N ALA A 149 0.41 -3.80 -4.67
CA ALA A 149 -0.84 -4.36 -5.16
C ALA A 149 -1.92 -4.35 -4.06
N THR A 150 -1.55 -4.77 -2.83
CA THR A 150 -2.46 -4.74 -1.67
C THR A 150 -2.98 -3.33 -1.42
N THR A 151 -2.08 -2.35 -1.34
CA THR A 151 -2.46 -0.96 -1.03
C THR A 151 -3.33 -0.36 -2.12
N ALA A 152 -2.99 -0.57 -3.40
CA ALA A 152 -3.76 -0.03 -4.50
C ALA A 152 -5.17 -0.63 -4.57
N ALA A 153 -5.31 -1.95 -4.38
CA ALA A 153 -6.62 -2.60 -4.35
C ALA A 153 -7.47 -2.15 -3.15
N LEU A 154 -6.87 -2.02 -1.97
CA LEU A 154 -7.54 -1.48 -0.78
C LEU A 154 -8.05 -0.05 -1.02
N CYS A 155 -7.21 0.84 -1.55
CA CYS A 155 -7.59 2.21 -1.86
C CYS A 155 -8.73 2.27 -2.87
N ALA A 156 -8.70 1.42 -3.91
CA ALA A 156 -9.78 1.33 -4.89
C ALA A 156 -11.11 0.95 -4.22
N VAL A 157 -11.14 -0.10 -3.41
CA VAL A 157 -12.38 -0.56 -2.73
C VAL A 157 -12.91 0.50 -1.78
N VAL A 158 -12.05 1.15 -1.00
CA VAL A 158 -12.46 2.19 -0.06
C VAL A 158 -13.05 3.41 -0.79
N LEU A 159 -12.51 3.79 -1.95
CA LEU A 159 -13.07 4.87 -2.78
C LEU A 159 -14.41 4.46 -3.42
N TRP A 160 -14.52 3.23 -3.94
CA TRP A 160 -15.76 2.72 -4.50
C TRP A 160 -16.91 2.69 -3.50
N ARG A 161 -16.61 2.38 -2.25
CA ARG A 161 -17.60 2.15 -1.20
C ARG A 161 -17.79 3.35 -0.29
N GLY A 162 -16.77 4.18 -0.15
CA GLY A 162 -16.75 5.31 0.77
C GLY A 162 -17.23 6.63 0.20
N LEU A 163 -17.42 6.71 -1.11
CA LEU A 163 -17.90 7.90 -1.80
C LEU A 163 -19.30 7.68 -2.40
N PRO A 164 -20.15 8.72 -2.50
CA PRO A 164 -21.38 8.67 -3.28
C PRO A 164 -21.08 8.64 -4.79
N SER A 165 -22.05 8.19 -5.61
CA SER A 165 -21.98 8.36 -7.05
C SER A 165 -22.27 9.82 -7.44
N PRO A 166 -21.63 10.41 -8.47
CA PRO A 166 -20.70 9.78 -9.41
C PRO A 166 -19.24 9.70 -8.95
N ASP A 167 -18.86 10.32 -7.83
CA ASP A 167 -17.46 10.41 -7.37
C ASP A 167 -16.84 9.02 -7.14
N SER A 168 -17.60 8.08 -6.57
CA SER A 168 -17.14 6.71 -6.38
C SER A 168 -16.76 6.04 -7.71
N THR A 169 -17.57 6.25 -8.76
CA THR A 169 -17.31 5.69 -10.10
C THR A 169 -16.03 6.27 -10.69
N PHE A 170 -15.83 7.58 -10.58
CA PHE A 170 -14.63 8.23 -11.08
C PHE A 170 -13.36 7.81 -10.29
N TRP A 171 -13.34 8.06 -8.99
CA TRP A 171 -12.15 7.81 -8.17
C TRP A 171 -11.87 6.34 -7.95
N GLY A 172 -12.91 5.55 -7.66
CA GLY A 172 -12.79 4.10 -7.52
C GLY A 172 -12.34 3.44 -8.81
N GLY A 173 -12.89 3.86 -9.96
CA GLY A 173 -12.49 3.40 -11.29
C GLY A 173 -11.03 3.76 -11.61
N ALA A 174 -10.65 5.02 -11.43
CA ALA A 174 -9.28 5.49 -11.68
C ALA A 174 -8.24 4.72 -10.84
N VAL A 175 -8.51 4.53 -9.54
CA VAL A 175 -7.58 3.79 -8.66
C VAL A 175 -7.62 2.28 -8.94
N SER A 176 -8.74 1.72 -9.44
CA SER A 176 -8.78 0.33 -9.92
C SER A 176 -7.86 0.13 -11.13
N VAL A 177 -7.88 1.04 -12.09
CA VAL A 177 -6.93 1.04 -13.22
C VAL A 177 -5.50 1.17 -12.71
N ALA A 178 -5.23 2.09 -11.77
CA ALA A 178 -3.92 2.23 -11.15
C ALA A 178 -3.46 0.94 -10.44
N ALA A 179 -4.37 0.21 -9.79
CA ALA A 179 -4.07 -1.08 -9.16
C ALA A 179 -3.65 -2.16 -10.19
N LEU A 180 -4.30 -2.20 -11.35
CA LEU A 180 -3.91 -3.09 -12.45
C LEU A 180 -2.53 -2.69 -13.01
N LEU A 181 -2.32 -1.41 -13.27
CA LEU A 181 -1.06 -0.89 -13.80
C LEU A 181 0.12 -1.12 -12.85
N VAL A 182 -0.06 -0.89 -11.55
CA VAL A 182 1.01 -1.16 -10.58
C VAL A 182 1.28 -2.65 -10.46
N GLY A 183 0.26 -3.51 -10.48
CA GLY A 183 0.44 -4.95 -10.51
C GLY A 183 1.28 -5.40 -11.70
N TRP A 184 0.94 -4.93 -12.90
CA TRP A 184 1.75 -5.14 -14.09
C TRP A 184 3.19 -4.63 -13.90
N SER A 185 3.36 -3.42 -13.39
CA SER A 185 4.69 -2.83 -13.21
C SER A 185 5.56 -3.66 -12.28
N ARG A 186 4.99 -4.23 -11.20
CA ARG A 186 5.75 -5.07 -10.25
C ARG A 186 6.23 -6.38 -10.85
N VAL A 187 5.44 -6.97 -11.77
CA VAL A 187 5.85 -8.15 -12.54
C VAL A 187 6.89 -7.77 -13.59
N ALA A 188 6.64 -6.71 -14.36
CA ALA A 188 7.54 -6.23 -15.40
C ALA A 188 8.92 -5.84 -14.86
N LEU A 189 9.00 -5.26 -13.65
CA LEU A 189 10.26 -4.93 -12.97
C LEU A 189 10.93 -6.14 -12.30
N GLY A 190 10.40 -7.35 -12.41
CA GLY A 190 10.93 -8.55 -11.75
C GLY A 190 10.88 -8.51 -10.22
N ARG A 191 10.12 -7.58 -9.62
CA ARG A 191 10.01 -7.41 -8.17
C ARG A 191 9.08 -8.43 -7.51
N HIS A 192 8.08 -8.91 -8.27
CA HIS A 192 7.07 -9.87 -7.84
C HIS A 192 6.66 -10.80 -8.97
N THR A 193 6.23 -12.01 -8.61
CA THR A 193 5.53 -12.91 -9.54
C THR A 193 4.05 -12.50 -9.67
N THR A 194 3.39 -12.94 -10.73
CA THR A 194 1.94 -12.70 -10.91
C THR A 194 1.12 -13.20 -9.72
N GLY A 195 1.44 -14.39 -9.18
CA GLY A 195 0.76 -14.94 -7.99
C GLY A 195 0.91 -14.04 -6.74
N GLN A 196 2.09 -13.42 -6.54
CA GLN A 196 2.32 -12.48 -5.44
C GLN A 196 1.52 -11.17 -5.59
N VAL A 197 1.28 -10.73 -6.81
CA VAL A 197 0.46 -9.57 -7.13
C VAL A 197 -1.02 -9.89 -6.92
N VAL A 198 -1.50 -11.01 -7.47
CA VAL A 198 -2.90 -11.45 -7.32
C VAL A 198 -3.26 -11.65 -5.84
N LEU A 199 -2.38 -12.29 -5.08
CA LEU A 199 -2.58 -12.42 -3.63
C LEU A 199 -2.62 -11.06 -2.94
N GLY A 200 -1.78 -10.11 -3.35
CA GLY A 200 -1.83 -8.73 -2.86
C GLY A 200 -3.18 -8.07 -3.14
N TRP A 201 -3.71 -8.17 -4.35
CA TRP A 201 -5.04 -7.66 -4.68
C TRP A 201 -6.13 -8.33 -3.84
N ALA A 202 -6.09 -9.64 -3.66
CA ALA A 202 -7.06 -10.37 -2.84
C ALA A 202 -7.07 -9.87 -1.39
N VAL A 203 -5.90 -9.67 -0.78
CA VAL A 203 -5.78 -9.10 0.58
C VAL A 203 -6.34 -7.68 0.63
N GLY A 204 -5.97 -6.82 -0.35
CA GLY A 204 -6.45 -5.44 -0.39
C GLY A 204 -7.97 -5.33 -0.56
N VAL A 205 -8.55 -6.15 -1.46
CA VAL A 205 -10.00 -6.20 -1.66
C VAL A 205 -10.72 -6.71 -0.41
N ALA A 206 -10.26 -7.82 0.16
CA ALA A 206 -10.89 -8.41 1.35
C ALA A 206 -10.90 -7.44 2.54
N THR A 207 -9.77 -6.79 2.83
CA THR A 207 -9.67 -5.84 3.95
C THR A 207 -10.44 -4.55 3.67
N GLY A 208 -10.45 -4.06 2.43
CA GLY A 208 -11.26 -2.91 2.03
C GLY A 208 -12.76 -3.17 2.17
N ILE A 209 -13.25 -4.34 1.74
CA ILE A 209 -14.65 -4.73 1.89
C ILE A 209 -15.00 -4.88 3.38
N ALA A 210 -14.18 -5.59 4.16
CA ALA A 210 -14.42 -5.80 5.59
C ALA A 210 -14.55 -4.48 6.34
N ALA A 211 -13.70 -3.49 6.05
CA ALA A 211 -13.73 -2.19 6.71
C ALA A 211 -15.02 -1.40 6.48
N VAL A 212 -15.61 -1.54 5.29
CA VAL A 212 -16.83 -0.79 4.92
C VAL A 212 -18.09 -1.52 5.36
N LEU A 213 -18.03 -2.86 5.51
CA LEU A 213 -19.17 -3.67 5.93
C LEU A 213 -19.37 -3.71 7.45
N VAL A 214 -18.34 -3.41 8.26
CA VAL A 214 -18.48 -3.38 9.72
C VAL A 214 -19.31 -2.16 10.12
N PRO A 215 -20.54 -2.36 10.69
CA PRO A 215 -21.35 -1.25 11.17
C PRO A 215 -20.69 -0.65 12.41
N TRP A 216 -20.34 0.60 12.35
CA TRP A 216 -19.67 1.32 13.47
C TRP A 216 -20.61 1.70 14.61
N SER A 217 -21.81 1.13 14.66
CA SER A 217 -22.70 1.22 15.83
C SER A 217 -22.16 0.47 17.07
N LEU A 218 -21.04 -0.26 16.92
CA LEU A 218 -20.42 -1.08 17.98
C LEU A 218 -19.14 -0.49 18.58
N ALA A 219 -18.69 0.67 18.15
CA ALA A 219 -17.40 1.19 18.56
C ALA A 219 -17.40 2.69 18.87
N LEU A 220 -18.26 3.20 19.76
CA LEU A 220 -18.04 4.39 20.65
C LEU A 220 -19.37 4.84 21.24
#